data_e6abcbfb1acc8cfe5c882a69b26fa3bd
#
_entry.id   e6abcbfb1acc8cfe5c882a69b26fa3bd
#
_cell.length_a   1.000
_cell.length_b   1.000
_cell.length_c   1.000
_cell.angle_alpha   90.00
_cell.angle_beta   90.00
_cell.angle_gamma   90.00
#
_symmetry.space_group_name_H-M   'P 1'
#
loop_
_entity.id
_entity.type
_entity.pdbx_description
1 polymer ?
#
loop_
_entity_poly.entity_id
_entity_poly.type
_entity_poly.pdbx_seq_one_letter_code
_entity_poly.pdbx_strand_id
1 'polypeptide(L)'
;VAARRVAAAGLVVLAAVAALRSDPHGDYSDVAVAAHDLTPGVALTSADVRLERRSSASVPDGAQRDVEAVLGATLTAPARRGEVLTDVRLLGSRLAESTVGPDARIVPLTLEDTALLDLIRAGDVVDVLTVSTDRDDEKPARPVVVASGAVVVLVSEKGRAAGAGSDRVALVALPARSANEVAATSLVQAVTLTIH
;
A
#
# COMPACT_ATOMS: atom_id res chain seq x y z
N VAL A 1 -43.23 48.71 6.44
CA VAL A 1 -43.93 47.45 6.03
C VAL A 1 -43.36 46.96 4.68
N ALA A 2 -43.14 47.81 3.69
CA ALA A 2 -42.62 47.42 2.36
C ALA A 2 -41.22 46.83 2.43
N ALA A 3 -40.26 47.43 3.17
CA ALA A 3 -38.91 46.92 3.31
C ALA A 3 -38.83 45.50 3.90
N ARG A 4 -39.71 45.18 4.87
CA ARG A 4 -39.82 43.81 5.43
C ARG A 4 -40.30 42.78 4.42
N ARG A 5 -41.24 43.16 3.55
CA ARG A 5 -41.78 42.29 2.49
C ARG A 5 -40.75 42.02 1.42
N VAL A 6 -39.93 43.02 1.05
CA VAL A 6 -38.85 42.87 0.09
C VAL A 6 -37.73 41.99 0.66
N ALA A 7 -37.38 42.18 1.95
CA ALA A 7 -36.39 41.31 2.59
C ALA A 7 -36.85 39.85 2.70
N ALA A 8 -38.14 39.63 3.03
CA ALA A 8 -38.70 38.28 3.09
C ALA A 8 -38.73 37.60 1.71
N ALA A 9 -39.13 38.34 0.65
CA ALA A 9 -39.08 37.83 -0.71
C ALA A 9 -37.67 37.49 -1.15
N GLY A 10 -36.67 38.31 -0.81
CA GLY A 10 -35.28 38.05 -1.09
C GLY A 10 -34.74 36.77 -0.40
N LEU A 11 -35.14 36.54 0.85
CA LEU A 11 -34.78 35.33 1.60
C LEU A 11 -35.43 34.07 1.02
N VAL A 12 -36.68 34.17 0.57
CA VAL A 12 -37.39 33.04 -0.09
C VAL A 12 -36.72 32.70 -1.42
N VAL A 13 -36.36 33.68 -2.22
CA VAL A 13 -35.63 33.46 -3.48
C VAL A 13 -34.25 32.84 -3.20
N LEU A 14 -33.55 33.34 -2.20
CA LEU A 14 -32.24 32.79 -1.79
C LEU A 14 -32.36 31.33 -1.32
N ALA A 15 -33.37 31.03 -0.51
CA ALA A 15 -33.65 29.67 -0.04
C ALA A 15 -34.05 28.73 -1.19
N ALA A 16 -34.86 29.22 -2.15
CA ALA A 16 -35.24 28.47 -3.34
C ALA A 16 -34.02 28.19 -4.24
N VAL A 17 -33.12 29.17 -4.45
CA VAL A 17 -31.88 29.01 -5.19
C VAL A 17 -30.93 28.04 -4.46
N ALA A 18 -30.85 28.13 -3.14
CA ALA A 18 -30.04 27.19 -2.34
C ALA A 18 -30.62 25.76 -2.43
N ALA A 19 -31.93 25.60 -2.33
CA ALA A 19 -32.59 24.30 -2.47
C ALA A 19 -32.45 23.68 -3.86
N LEU A 20 -32.46 24.51 -4.91
CA LEU A 20 -32.21 24.06 -6.30
C LEU A 20 -30.73 23.76 -6.59
N ARG A 21 -29.80 24.37 -5.82
CA ARG A 21 -28.38 24.09 -5.90
C ARG A 21 -27.93 22.92 -5.02
N SER A 22 -28.73 22.58 -4.00
CA SER A 22 -28.54 21.34 -3.26
C SER A 22 -29.05 20.23 -4.16
N ASP A 23 -28.15 19.59 -4.90
CA ASP A 23 -28.51 18.42 -5.70
C ASP A 23 -28.90 17.29 -4.72
N PRO A 24 -30.17 16.97 -4.50
CA PRO A 24 -30.59 15.92 -3.59
C PRO A 24 -30.21 14.53 -4.11
N HIS A 25 -29.71 14.46 -5.35
CA HIS A 25 -29.17 13.28 -6.01
C HIS A 25 -27.67 13.42 -6.18
N GLY A 26 -26.99 14.09 -5.22
CA GLY A 26 -25.53 14.18 -5.25
C GLY A 26 -24.94 12.86 -5.74
N ASP A 27 -24.00 12.92 -6.66
CA ASP A 27 -23.34 11.74 -7.22
C ASP A 27 -22.81 10.87 -6.09
N TYR A 28 -23.37 9.68 -5.97
CA TYR A 28 -22.91 8.66 -5.04
C TYR A 28 -22.21 7.56 -5.81
N SER A 29 -21.20 6.98 -5.18
CA SER A 29 -20.49 5.80 -5.70
C SER A 29 -20.47 4.72 -4.62
N ASP A 30 -20.64 3.49 -5.05
CA ASP A 30 -20.37 2.35 -4.19
C ASP A 30 -18.84 2.14 -4.15
N VAL A 31 -18.29 1.98 -2.95
CA VAL A 31 -16.88 1.76 -2.72
C VAL A 31 -16.66 0.61 -1.74
N ALA A 32 -15.61 -0.15 -1.97
CA ALA A 32 -15.20 -1.21 -1.08
C ALA A 32 -14.58 -0.61 0.19
N VAL A 33 -15.11 -1.00 1.33
CA VAL A 33 -14.62 -0.58 2.66
C VAL A 33 -14.32 -1.80 3.52
N ALA A 34 -13.40 -1.63 4.47
CA ALA A 34 -13.13 -2.64 5.49
C ALA A 34 -14.39 -2.90 6.34
N ALA A 35 -14.82 -4.15 6.46
CA ALA A 35 -15.98 -4.55 7.25
C ALA A 35 -15.71 -4.49 8.76
N HIS A 36 -14.47 -4.72 9.14
CA HIS A 36 -13.92 -4.65 10.51
C HIS A 36 -12.47 -4.16 10.46
N ASP A 37 -11.79 -4.08 11.59
CA ASP A 37 -10.36 -3.76 11.63
C ASP A 37 -9.56 -4.89 10.97
N LEU A 38 -8.70 -4.55 10.01
CA LEU A 38 -7.90 -5.49 9.22
C LEU A 38 -6.42 -5.34 9.56
N THR A 39 -5.72 -6.49 9.61
CA THR A 39 -4.27 -6.55 9.74
C THR A 39 -3.60 -6.71 8.38
N PRO A 40 -2.39 -6.15 8.17
CA PRO A 40 -1.66 -6.32 6.92
C PRO A 40 -1.14 -7.76 6.74
N GLY A 41 -0.75 -8.10 5.51
CA GLY A 41 -0.08 -9.36 5.19
C GLY A 41 -1.02 -10.57 5.05
N VAL A 42 -2.33 -10.38 5.17
CA VAL A 42 -3.34 -11.45 5.00
C VAL A 42 -4.18 -11.15 3.76
N ALA A 43 -4.48 -12.19 2.99
CA ALA A 43 -5.35 -12.08 1.83
C ALA A 43 -6.79 -11.76 2.26
N LEU A 44 -7.40 -10.77 1.62
CA LEU A 44 -8.76 -10.34 1.88
C LEU A 44 -9.78 -11.40 1.45
N THR A 45 -10.78 -11.61 2.28
CA THR A 45 -11.92 -12.50 2.04
C THR A 45 -13.21 -11.69 1.91
N SER A 46 -14.29 -12.34 1.50
CA SER A 46 -15.62 -11.70 1.44
C SER A 46 -16.17 -11.25 2.81
N ALA A 47 -15.64 -11.78 3.91
CA ALA A 47 -15.98 -11.35 5.27
C ALA A 47 -15.29 -10.03 5.66
N ASP A 48 -14.17 -9.69 5.01
CA ASP A 48 -13.33 -8.55 5.34
C ASP A 48 -13.75 -7.27 4.63
N VAL A 49 -14.53 -7.38 3.54
CA VAL A 49 -14.87 -6.26 2.65
C VAL A 49 -16.37 -6.17 2.47
N ARG A 50 -16.89 -4.94 2.41
CA ARG A 50 -18.30 -4.66 2.06
C ARG A 50 -18.38 -3.44 1.16
N LEU A 51 -19.43 -3.34 0.35
CA LEU A 51 -19.74 -2.11 -0.37
C LEU A 51 -20.44 -1.13 0.56
N GLU A 52 -20.08 0.13 0.43
CA GLU A 52 -20.71 1.25 1.10
C GLU A 52 -20.92 2.40 0.12
N ARG A 53 -22.13 2.95 0.12
CA ARG A 53 -22.47 4.09 -0.73
C ARG A 53 -21.92 5.38 -0.11
N ARG A 54 -21.04 6.06 -0.82
CA ARG A 54 -20.39 7.31 -0.42
C ARG A 54 -20.66 8.42 -1.42
N SER A 55 -20.71 9.67 -0.95
CA SER A 55 -20.73 10.81 -1.86
C SER A 55 -19.45 10.81 -2.70
N SER A 56 -19.60 10.92 -4.03
CA SER A 56 -18.46 10.90 -4.97
C SER A 56 -17.41 11.96 -4.65
N ALA A 57 -17.83 13.10 -4.08
CA ALA A 57 -16.92 14.14 -3.63
C ALA A 57 -16.03 13.74 -2.44
N SER A 58 -16.37 12.68 -1.71
CA SER A 58 -15.61 12.16 -0.56
C SER A 58 -14.86 10.86 -0.86
N VAL A 59 -14.97 10.35 -2.08
CA VAL A 59 -14.29 9.12 -2.50
C VAL A 59 -12.87 9.46 -2.94
N PRO A 60 -11.84 8.86 -2.32
CA PRO A 60 -10.47 9.08 -2.75
C PRO A 60 -10.20 8.47 -4.13
N ASP A 61 -9.20 9.02 -4.83
CA ASP A 61 -8.70 8.42 -6.06
C ASP A 61 -8.19 6.99 -5.80
N GLY A 62 -8.35 6.10 -6.79
CA GLY A 62 -7.96 4.70 -6.67
C GLY A 62 -8.86 3.84 -5.78
N ALA A 63 -9.97 4.40 -5.25
CA ALA A 63 -10.94 3.63 -4.46
C ALA A 63 -11.47 2.45 -5.25
N GLN A 64 -11.44 1.27 -4.64
CA GLN A 64 -12.00 0.05 -5.21
C GLN A 64 -13.53 0.13 -5.17
N ARG A 65 -14.17 -0.23 -6.28
CA ARG A 65 -15.62 -0.17 -6.44
C ARG A 65 -16.29 -1.53 -6.57
N ASP A 66 -15.46 -2.55 -6.73
CA ASP A 66 -15.88 -3.92 -6.88
C ASP A 66 -15.21 -4.78 -5.78
N VAL A 67 -16.04 -5.50 -5.02
CA VAL A 67 -15.54 -6.41 -3.98
C VAL A 67 -14.75 -7.54 -4.60
N GLU A 68 -15.20 -8.11 -5.72
CA GLU A 68 -14.53 -9.23 -6.38
C GLU A 68 -13.09 -8.85 -6.80
N ALA A 69 -12.86 -7.59 -7.18
CA ALA A 69 -11.53 -7.11 -7.58
C ALA A 69 -10.52 -7.06 -6.42
N VAL A 70 -10.98 -7.06 -5.17
CA VAL A 70 -10.12 -7.01 -3.98
C VAL A 70 -10.02 -8.35 -3.25
N LEU A 71 -10.85 -9.35 -3.59
CA LEU A 71 -10.73 -10.67 -2.98
C LEU A 71 -9.40 -11.32 -3.33
N GLY A 72 -8.73 -11.87 -2.32
CA GLY A 72 -7.40 -12.46 -2.45
C GLY A 72 -6.26 -11.44 -2.48
N ALA A 73 -6.54 -10.13 -2.61
CA ALA A 73 -5.52 -9.10 -2.48
C ALA A 73 -5.03 -8.98 -1.03
N THR A 74 -3.81 -8.51 -0.84
CA THR A 74 -3.19 -8.37 0.48
C THR A 74 -3.04 -6.89 0.83
N LEU A 75 -3.50 -6.49 2.02
CA LEU A 75 -3.23 -5.16 2.56
C LEU A 75 -1.77 -5.05 3.03
N THR A 76 -1.16 -3.91 2.77
CA THR A 76 0.23 -3.63 3.18
C THR A 76 0.33 -2.83 4.47
N ALA A 77 -0.78 -2.26 4.94
CA ALA A 77 -0.86 -1.53 6.21
C ALA A 77 -2.21 -1.85 6.89
N PRO A 78 -2.33 -1.66 8.22
CA PRO A 78 -3.60 -1.86 8.93
C PRO A 78 -4.70 -0.96 8.35
N ALA A 79 -5.93 -1.47 8.29
CA ALA A 79 -7.10 -0.69 7.93
C ALA A 79 -8.15 -0.74 9.05
N ARG A 80 -8.82 0.38 9.32
CA ARG A 80 -9.89 0.46 10.28
C ARG A 80 -11.23 0.16 9.63
N ARG A 81 -12.16 -0.36 10.42
CA ARG A 81 -13.54 -0.57 9.97
C ARG A 81 -14.12 0.68 9.32
N GLY A 82 -14.66 0.54 8.10
CA GLY A 82 -15.25 1.62 7.32
C GLY A 82 -14.22 2.43 6.51
N GLU A 83 -12.93 2.10 6.59
CA GLU A 83 -11.91 2.70 5.73
C GLU A 83 -12.08 2.27 4.29
N VAL A 84 -12.00 3.21 3.35
CA VAL A 84 -12.10 2.94 1.92
C VAL A 84 -10.82 2.25 1.45
N LEU A 85 -10.97 1.10 0.80
CA LEU A 85 -9.84 0.38 0.22
C LEU A 85 -9.46 1.00 -1.12
N THR A 86 -8.19 1.41 -1.25
CA THR A 86 -7.63 1.97 -2.47
C THR A 86 -6.58 1.04 -3.08
N ASP A 87 -6.30 1.22 -4.36
CA ASP A 87 -5.30 0.46 -5.10
C ASP A 87 -3.89 0.53 -4.48
N VAL A 88 -3.52 1.68 -3.90
CA VAL A 88 -2.22 1.88 -3.23
C VAL A 88 -2.16 1.28 -1.82
N ARG A 89 -3.26 0.78 -1.28
CA ARG A 89 -3.31 0.04 0.00
C ARG A 89 -3.16 -1.47 -0.19
N LEU A 90 -3.28 -1.92 -1.42
CA LEU A 90 -3.19 -3.32 -1.81
C LEU A 90 -1.82 -3.62 -2.40
N LEU A 91 -1.26 -4.77 -2.04
CA LEU A 91 0.01 -5.25 -2.58
C LEU A 91 -0.12 -5.44 -4.10
N GLY A 92 0.66 -4.69 -4.86
CA GLY A 92 0.61 -4.74 -6.32
C GLY A 92 1.40 -3.62 -7.00
N SER A 93 1.30 -3.54 -8.32
CA SER A 93 2.05 -2.56 -9.12
C SER A 93 1.70 -1.11 -8.76
N ARG A 94 0.45 -0.82 -8.46
CA ARG A 94 0.01 0.54 -8.09
C ARG A 94 0.65 1.02 -6.80
N LEU A 95 0.79 0.14 -5.80
CA LEU A 95 1.55 0.46 -4.60
C LEU A 95 3.02 0.73 -4.93
N ALA A 96 3.65 -0.14 -5.72
CA ALA A 96 5.05 0.05 -6.10
C ALA A 96 5.27 1.38 -6.83
N GLU A 97 4.43 1.68 -7.83
CA GLU A 97 4.49 2.92 -8.62
C GLU A 97 4.28 4.17 -7.75
N SER A 98 3.33 4.12 -6.81
CA SER A 98 3.07 5.25 -5.90
C SER A 98 4.21 5.46 -4.89
N THR A 99 5.00 4.42 -4.61
CA THR A 99 6.07 4.45 -3.62
C THR A 99 7.39 4.93 -4.21
N VAL A 100 7.78 4.39 -5.37
CA VAL A 100 9.13 4.61 -5.96
C VAL A 100 9.09 5.25 -7.35
N GLY A 101 7.91 5.34 -7.95
CA GLY A 101 7.70 5.92 -9.27
C GLY A 101 7.36 4.88 -10.36
N PRO A 102 7.19 5.34 -11.61
CA PRO A 102 6.78 4.50 -12.71
C PRO A 102 7.76 3.33 -12.93
N ASP A 103 7.22 2.22 -13.39
CA ASP A 103 7.96 0.96 -13.62
C ASP A 103 8.56 0.33 -12.34
N ALA A 104 8.20 0.79 -11.15
CA ALA A 104 8.63 0.18 -9.91
C ALA A 104 8.13 -1.27 -9.78
N ARG A 105 8.92 -2.09 -9.09
CA ARG A 105 8.63 -3.50 -8.86
C ARG A 105 8.82 -3.84 -7.40
N ILE A 106 8.06 -4.83 -6.93
CA ILE A 106 8.20 -5.37 -5.59
C ILE A 106 9.03 -6.65 -5.67
N VAL A 107 10.07 -6.72 -4.84
CA VAL A 107 10.98 -7.87 -4.74
C VAL A 107 10.85 -8.49 -3.35
N PRO A 108 10.57 -9.80 -3.26
CA PRO A 108 10.64 -10.50 -1.98
C PRO A 108 12.10 -10.77 -1.61
N LEU A 109 12.46 -10.45 -0.37
CA LEU A 109 13.78 -10.70 0.19
C LEU A 109 13.67 -11.61 1.41
N THR A 110 14.36 -12.73 1.36
CA THR A 110 14.63 -13.57 2.53
C THR A 110 15.97 -13.13 3.11
N LEU A 111 15.95 -12.65 4.36
CA LEU A 111 17.16 -12.22 5.04
C LEU A 111 17.76 -13.36 5.86
N GLU A 112 19.08 -13.48 5.84
CA GLU A 112 19.79 -14.49 6.64
C GLU A 112 19.60 -14.21 8.15
N ASP A 113 19.65 -12.93 8.55
CA ASP A 113 19.31 -12.50 9.90
C ASP A 113 17.84 -12.06 9.98
N THR A 114 16.99 -12.95 10.43
CA THR A 114 15.57 -12.68 10.61
C THR A 114 15.27 -11.68 11.73
N ALA A 115 16.24 -11.36 12.61
CA ALA A 115 16.06 -10.33 13.63
C ALA A 115 15.94 -8.93 13.04
N LEU A 116 16.54 -8.68 11.88
CA LEU A 116 16.38 -7.42 11.13
C LEU A 116 14.90 -7.17 10.78
N LEU A 117 14.13 -8.22 10.48
CA LEU A 117 12.71 -8.10 10.16
C LEU A 117 11.84 -7.63 11.35
N ASP A 118 12.36 -7.70 12.57
CA ASP A 118 11.68 -7.17 13.76
C ASP A 118 11.92 -5.65 13.94
N LEU A 119 12.95 -5.14 13.28
CA LEU A 119 13.35 -3.73 13.37
C LEU A 119 12.75 -2.87 12.25
N ILE A 120 12.60 -3.44 11.06
CA ILE A 120 12.09 -2.71 9.89
C ILE A 120 10.55 -2.68 9.85
N ARG A 121 10.03 -1.63 9.23
CA ARG A 121 8.59 -1.38 9.05
C ARG A 121 8.28 -1.00 7.61
N ALA A 122 7.03 -1.18 7.21
CA ALA A 122 6.55 -0.63 5.95
C ALA A 122 6.73 0.90 5.95
N GLY A 123 7.35 1.41 4.88
CA GLY A 123 7.74 2.81 4.73
C GLY A 123 9.23 3.09 5.00
N ASP A 124 9.96 2.18 5.63
CA ASP A 124 11.40 2.37 5.84
C ASP A 124 12.16 2.34 4.52
N VAL A 125 13.18 3.18 4.42
CA VAL A 125 14.11 3.21 3.29
C VAL A 125 15.38 2.45 3.67
N VAL A 126 15.76 1.50 2.83
CA VAL A 126 16.87 0.59 3.10
C VAL A 126 17.77 0.46 1.88
N ASP A 127 19.05 0.14 2.12
CA ASP A 127 19.95 -0.33 1.09
C ASP A 127 20.09 -1.85 1.18
N VAL A 128 20.12 -2.51 0.01
CA VAL A 128 20.31 -3.96 -0.10
C VAL A 128 21.78 -4.24 -0.36
N LEU A 129 22.39 -5.02 0.52
CA LEU A 129 23.82 -5.36 0.46
C LEU A 129 24.00 -6.87 0.33
N THR A 130 25.11 -7.23 -0.31
CA THR A 130 25.62 -8.60 -0.35
C THR A 130 27.13 -8.58 -0.11
N VAL A 131 27.73 -9.74 -0.12
CA VAL A 131 29.19 -9.90 0.00
C VAL A 131 29.75 -10.32 -1.35
N SER A 132 30.86 -9.69 -1.81
CA SER A 132 31.54 -10.12 -3.03
C SER A 132 32.07 -11.55 -2.88
N THR A 133 31.70 -12.38 -3.85
CA THR A 133 32.25 -13.74 -3.99
C THR A 133 33.39 -13.77 -4.99
N ASP A 134 34.36 -12.85 -4.87
CA ASP A 134 35.59 -12.96 -5.65
C ASP A 134 36.31 -14.26 -5.27
N ARG A 135 36.51 -15.13 -6.27
CA ARG A 135 37.14 -16.46 -6.11
C ARG A 135 38.62 -16.44 -5.72
N ASP A 136 39.15 -15.29 -5.40
CA ASP A 136 40.52 -15.16 -4.84
C ASP A 136 40.44 -15.41 -3.33
N ASP A 137 40.74 -16.61 -2.90
CA ASP A 137 40.74 -17.07 -1.50
C ASP A 137 41.66 -16.23 -0.56
N GLU A 138 42.43 -15.28 -1.09
CA GLU A 138 43.33 -14.41 -0.33
C GLU A 138 42.73 -13.01 -0.02
N LYS A 139 41.59 -12.63 -0.60
CA LYS A 139 41.01 -11.31 -0.34
C LYS A 139 39.84 -11.39 0.65
N PRO A 140 39.82 -10.53 1.66
CA PRO A 140 38.67 -10.47 2.57
C PRO A 140 37.41 -10.12 1.78
N ALA A 141 36.32 -10.82 2.10
CA ALA A 141 35.02 -10.54 1.56
C ALA A 141 34.64 -9.04 1.75
N ARG A 142 34.20 -8.38 0.69
CA ARG A 142 33.88 -6.95 0.71
C ARG A 142 32.35 -6.77 0.57
N PRO A 143 31.77 -5.87 1.37
CA PRO A 143 30.37 -5.53 1.19
C PRO A 143 30.16 -4.84 -0.17
N VAL A 144 29.12 -5.24 -0.86
CA VAL A 144 28.67 -4.66 -2.14
C VAL A 144 27.24 -4.19 -1.99
N VAL A 145 27.01 -2.93 -2.29
CA VAL A 145 25.64 -2.38 -2.35
C VAL A 145 25.03 -2.80 -3.68
N VAL A 146 23.99 -3.63 -3.63
CA VAL A 146 23.25 -4.11 -4.81
C VAL A 146 22.23 -3.07 -5.26
N ALA A 147 21.55 -2.46 -4.30
CA ALA A 147 20.60 -1.38 -4.56
C ALA A 147 20.50 -0.45 -3.35
N SER A 148 20.34 0.84 -3.61
CA SER A 148 20.08 1.86 -2.59
C SER A 148 18.68 2.43 -2.72
N GLY A 149 18.12 2.86 -1.57
CA GLY A 149 16.83 3.53 -1.53
C GLY A 149 15.64 2.60 -1.81
N ALA A 150 15.76 1.32 -1.50
CA ALA A 150 14.63 0.39 -1.54
C ALA A 150 13.63 0.74 -0.43
N VAL A 151 12.35 0.80 -0.75
CA VAL A 151 11.29 1.09 0.24
C VAL A 151 10.62 -0.19 0.67
N VAL A 152 10.62 -0.47 1.97
CA VAL A 152 9.92 -1.62 2.53
C VAL A 152 8.41 -1.40 2.39
N VAL A 153 7.71 -2.31 1.74
CA VAL A 153 6.24 -2.22 1.55
C VAL A 153 5.47 -3.17 2.42
N LEU A 154 6.09 -4.28 2.83
CA LEU A 154 5.48 -5.25 3.74
C LEU A 154 6.56 -6.10 4.40
N VAL A 155 6.38 -6.43 5.67
CA VAL A 155 7.16 -7.44 6.39
C VAL A 155 6.22 -8.55 6.83
N SER A 156 6.53 -9.80 6.46
CA SER A 156 5.70 -10.94 6.85
C SER A 156 5.72 -11.15 8.37
N GLU A 157 4.55 -11.43 8.95
CA GLU A 157 4.45 -11.75 10.36
C GLU A 157 5.05 -13.13 10.68
N LYS A 158 5.56 -13.27 11.90
CA LYS A 158 6.08 -14.55 12.43
C LYS A 158 4.95 -15.58 12.46
N GLY A 159 5.08 -16.70 11.75
CA GLY A 159 4.20 -17.85 11.87
C GLY A 159 2.91 -17.83 11.04
N ARG A 160 2.69 -16.85 10.14
CA ARG A 160 1.46 -16.76 9.31
C ARG A 160 1.58 -17.23 7.86
N ALA A 161 2.77 -17.61 7.41
CA ALA A 161 2.92 -18.27 6.11
C ALA A 161 2.52 -19.74 6.25
N ALA A 162 1.25 -20.03 5.99
CA ALA A 162 0.76 -21.40 5.85
C ALA A 162 1.31 -21.99 4.54
N GLY A 163 2.38 -22.75 4.62
CA GLY A 163 2.91 -23.53 3.51
C GLY A 163 4.42 -23.43 3.37
N ALA A 164 5.13 -24.48 3.82
CA ALA A 164 6.50 -24.86 3.49
C ALA A 164 7.57 -23.78 3.66
N GLY A 165 8.16 -23.71 4.84
CA GLY A 165 9.34 -22.91 5.14
C GLY A 165 8.99 -21.75 6.07
N SER A 166 9.60 -21.77 7.26
CA SER A 166 9.39 -20.74 8.31
C SER A 166 10.09 -19.41 8.00
N ASP A 167 10.41 -19.15 6.75
CA ASP A 167 11.23 -18.00 6.39
C ASP A 167 10.37 -16.75 6.27
N ARG A 168 10.65 -15.79 7.13
CA ARG A 168 10.07 -14.46 7.07
C ARG A 168 10.63 -13.72 5.87
N VAL A 169 9.79 -12.92 5.22
CA VAL A 169 10.12 -12.19 4.00
C VAL A 169 9.86 -10.71 4.19
N ALA A 170 10.76 -9.86 3.73
CA ALA A 170 10.51 -8.45 3.49
C ALA A 170 10.19 -8.24 2.02
N LEU A 171 9.12 -7.51 1.72
CA LEU A 171 8.81 -7.04 0.37
C LEU A 171 9.32 -5.61 0.24
N VAL A 172 10.15 -5.36 -0.75
CA VAL A 172 10.71 -4.04 -1.01
C VAL A 172 10.34 -3.56 -2.41
N ALA A 173 9.98 -2.28 -2.53
CA ALA A 173 9.74 -1.62 -3.81
C ALA A 173 11.03 -0.96 -4.30
N LEU A 174 11.33 -1.14 -5.58
CA LEU A 174 12.52 -0.63 -6.25
C LEU A 174 12.20 -0.25 -7.70
N PRO A 175 12.95 0.69 -8.33
CA PRO A 175 12.91 0.86 -9.78
C PRO A 175 13.24 -0.46 -10.49
N ALA A 176 12.63 -0.69 -11.65
CA ALA A 176 12.70 -1.99 -12.35
C ALA A 176 14.11 -2.55 -12.54
N ARG A 177 15.08 -1.67 -12.85
CA ARG A 177 16.48 -2.09 -13.04
C ARG A 177 17.07 -2.66 -11.74
N SER A 178 17.00 -1.88 -10.67
CA SER A 178 17.51 -2.30 -9.35
C SER A 178 16.76 -3.52 -8.81
N ALA A 179 15.45 -3.60 -9.04
CA ALA A 179 14.63 -4.75 -8.67
C ALA A 179 15.14 -6.04 -9.33
N ASN A 180 15.47 -5.99 -10.64
CA ASN A 180 16.02 -7.15 -11.35
C ASN A 180 17.41 -7.54 -10.82
N GLU A 181 18.26 -6.55 -10.51
CA GLU A 181 19.60 -6.78 -9.95
C GLU A 181 19.51 -7.44 -8.56
N VAL A 182 18.64 -6.92 -7.70
CA VAL A 182 18.38 -7.48 -6.36
C VAL A 182 17.81 -8.89 -6.46
N ALA A 183 16.79 -9.11 -7.30
CA ALA A 183 16.18 -10.41 -7.47
C ALA A 183 17.20 -11.45 -7.99
N ALA A 184 18.05 -11.09 -8.95
CA ALA A 184 19.09 -11.97 -9.46
C ALA A 184 20.13 -12.30 -8.39
N THR A 185 20.56 -11.31 -7.62
CA THR A 185 21.55 -11.47 -6.55
C THR A 185 21.01 -12.38 -5.43
N SER A 186 19.78 -12.17 -5.01
CA SER A 186 19.15 -12.98 -3.94
C SER A 186 18.96 -14.46 -4.27
N LEU A 187 19.03 -14.83 -5.56
CA LEU A 187 19.00 -16.25 -5.98
C LEU A 187 20.33 -16.99 -5.75
N VAL A 188 21.44 -16.26 -5.68
CA VAL A 188 22.79 -16.87 -5.66
C VAL A 188 23.60 -16.45 -4.44
N GLN A 189 23.21 -15.40 -3.74
CA GLN A 189 23.94 -14.86 -2.60
C GLN A 189 22.98 -14.44 -1.49
N ALA A 190 23.44 -14.56 -0.25
CA ALA A 190 22.76 -13.98 0.89
C ALA A 190 22.74 -12.44 0.79
N VAL A 191 21.64 -11.85 1.16
CA VAL A 191 21.47 -10.39 1.19
C VAL A 191 21.15 -9.93 2.62
N THR A 192 21.59 -8.72 2.93
CA THR A 192 21.26 -8.02 4.17
C THR A 192 20.80 -6.60 3.87
N LEU A 193 20.31 -5.89 4.88
CA LEU A 193 19.80 -4.54 4.74
C LEU A 193 20.52 -3.58 5.68
N THR A 194 20.70 -2.33 5.23
CA THR A 194 20.98 -1.19 6.12
C THR A 194 19.83 -0.20 6.05
N ILE A 195 19.46 0.39 7.18
CA ILE A 195 18.34 1.32 7.34
C ILE A 195 18.89 2.74 7.29
N HIS A 196 18.18 3.63 6.60
CA HIS A 196 18.48 5.06 6.54
C HIS A 196 17.83 5.84 7.66
#